data_ce440afa3a36e0713ab916f7b03f8c1d
#
_entry.id   ce440afa3a36e0713ab916f7b03f8c1d
#
_cell.length_a   1.000
_cell.length_b   1.000
_cell.length_c   1.000
_cell.angle_alpha   90.00
_cell.angle_beta   90.00
_cell.angle_gamma   90.00
#
_symmetry.space_group_name_H-M   'P 1'
#
loop_
_entity.id
_entity.type
_entity.pdbx_description
1 polymer ?
#
loop_
_entity_poly.entity_id
_entity_poly.type
_entity_poly.pdbx_seq_one_letter_code
_entity_poly.pdbx_strand_id
1 'polypeptide(L)'
;MSPAQVFKIYIWLVDTISSGHLSKDDIDRRWAHSAVNEFGENIFPTRKFHRYKEDILTLFGINIRCNRKAGYYYIEGDDDLQRWDDMRRYIVTAFSFKATLDEAEDMEDSILFEPIPAGTQYLTTIMRAIRARKQLLITYHSYDRNSDYDMFFSPYCLRVFKQRWYVVGEASTHPGEIRVYALDRVVDLHVLDNDFIIPKSFTPQKFFSDYYGVFLNAEPCLLRIEASQRAALFLRSLPLHRSQRELTSVEAAAFSREPENIVFEYFVAPTFDFIQQLRTFGAELRVLAPLSLAKQMQTDAEQLLARYAN
;
A
#
# COMPACT_ATOMS: atom_id res chain seq x y z
N MET A 1 28.69 4.55 17.46
CA MET A 1 27.58 4.02 16.65
C MET A 1 27.44 4.83 15.38
N SER A 2 27.45 4.20 14.22
CA SER A 2 27.19 4.87 12.96
C SER A 2 25.70 5.29 12.86
N PRO A 3 25.35 6.31 12.05
CA PRO A 3 23.93 6.65 11.82
C PRO A 3 23.11 5.47 11.29
N ALA A 4 23.69 4.63 10.45
CA ALA A 4 23.04 3.41 9.94
C ALA A 4 22.68 2.43 11.06
N GLN A 5 23.58 2.22 12.00
CA GLN A 5 23.37 1.34 13.14
C GLN A 5 22.30 1.87 14.11
N VAL A 6 22.27 3.18 14.37
CA VAL A 6 21.20 3.78 15.16
C VAL A 6 19.85 3.57 14.49
N PHE A 7 19.81 3.66 13.18
CA PHE A 7 18.60 3.45 12.38
C PHE A 7 18.11 2.00 12.42
N LYS A 8 19.00 1.01 12.33
CA LYS A 8 18.68 -0.41 12.54
C LYS A 8 18.01 -0.64 13.92
N ILE A 9 18.49 0.04 14.96
CA ILE A 9 17.90 -0.05 16.30
C ILE A 9 16.50 0.57 16.35
N TYR A 10 16.24 1.68 15.64
CA TYR A 10 14.89 2.26 15.60
C TYR A 10 13.88 1.30 14.96
N ILE A 11 14.25 0.69 13.85
CA ILE A 11 13.42 -0.30 13.15
C ILE A 11 13.15 -1.49 14.07
N TRP A 12 14.21 -2.06 14.63
CA TRP A 12 14.09 -3.17 15.57
C TRP A 12 13.15 -2.85 16.74
N LEU A 13 13.24 -1.64 17.29
CA LEU A 13 12.41 -1.22 18.42
C LEU A 13 10.93 -1.10 18.03
N VAL A 14 10.66 -0.54 16.86
CA VAL A 14 9.28 -0.44 16.32
C VAL A 14 8.72 -1.83 16.05
N ASP A 15 9.44 -2.69 15.34
CA ASP A 15 9.02 -4.06 15.03
C ASP A 15 8.77 -4.87 16.31
N THR A 16 9.64 -4.71 17.30
CA THR A 16 9.52 -5.40 18.58
C THR A 16 8.24 -4.99 19.31
N ILE A 17 7.96 -3.70 19.40
CA ILE A 17 6.78 -3.18 20.14
C ILE A 17 5.49 -3.36 19.33
N SER A 18 5.53 -3.36 18.00
CA SER A 18 4.35 -3.63 17.17
C SER A 18 3.84 -5.07 17.28
N SER A 19 4.66 -5.99 17.77
CA SER A 19 4.24 -7.37 18.03
C SER A 19 3.27 -7.54 19.22
N GLY A 20 3.00 -6.48 19.99
CA GLY A 20 2.05 -6.48 21.12
C GLY A 20 2.47 -5.60 22.30
N HIS A 21 1.77 -5.74 23.40
CA HIS A 21 2.03 -5.02 24.65
C HIS A 21 3.22 -5.65 25.38
N LEU A 22 4.37 -4.99 25.41
CA LEU A 22 5.60 -5.53 25.97
C LEU A 22 6.06 -4.76 27.20
N SER A 23 6.42 -5.48 28.27
CA SER A 23 7.13 -4.90 29.40
C SER A 23 8.56 -4.50 29.02
N LYS A 24 9.20 -3.70 29.89
CA LYS A 24 10.63 -3.38 29.65
C LYS A 24 11.51 -4.63 29.68
N ASP A 25 11.18 -5.59 30.56
CA ASP A 25 11.90 -6.86 30.67
C ASP A 25 11.72 -7.74 29.42
N ASP A 26 10.54 -7.68 28.76
CA ASP A 26 10.33 -8.37 27.49
C ASP A 26 11.18 -7.77 26.37
N ILE A 27 11.25 -6.44 26.33
CA ILE A 27 12.09 -5.71 25.37
C ILE A 27 13.58 -6.04 25.62
N ASP A 28 14.02 -6.08 26.89
CA ASP A 28 15.39 -6.41 27.24
C ASP A 28 15.75 -7.84 26.86
N ARG A 29 14.86 -8.81 27.10
CA ARG A 29 15.06 -10.20 26.67
C ARG A 29 15.21 -10.32 25.15
N ARG A 30 14.37 -9.62 24.39
CA ARG A 30 14.46 -9.62 22.93
C ARG A 30 15.72 -8.91 22.44
N TRP A 31 16.13 -7.84 23.12
CA TRP A 31 17.36 -7.11 22.82
C TRP A 31 18.59 -7.98 22.98
N ALA A 32 18.68 -8.73 24.07
CA ALA A 32 19.82 -9.61 24.36
C ALA A 32 20.08 -10.65 23.24
N HIS A 33 19.03 -11.04 22.49
CA HIS A 33 19.10 -12.03 21.42
C HIS A 33 19.00 -11.42 20.01
N SER A 34 18.99 -10.09 19.91
CA SER A 34 18.86 -9.39 18.62
C SER A 34 20.18 -9.30 17.89
N ALA A 35 20.20 -9.56 16.59
CA ALA A 35 21.35 -9.33 15.71
C ALA A 35 21.77 -7.85 15.68
N VAL A 36 20.84 -6.93 15.95
CA VAL A 36 21.13 -5.47 16.03
C VAL A 36 21.92 -5.09 17.28
N ASN A 37 22.02 -5.99 18.26
CA ASN A 37 22.78 -5.82 19.50
C ASN A 37 24.24 -6.23 19.31
N GLU A 38 25.01 -5.50 18.55
CA GLU A 38 26.41 -5.79 18.20
C GLU A 38 27.35 -5.89 19.45
N PHE A 39 26.97 -5.26 20.57
CA PHE A 39 27.79 -5.24 21.80
C PHE A 39 27.41 -6.32 22.81
N GLY A 40 26.40 -7.15 22.52
CA GLY A 40 25.95 -8.21 23.41
C GLY A 40 25.40 -7.71 24.75
N GLU A 41 24.81 -6.50 24.78
CA GLU A 41 24.22 -5.91 25.97
C GLU A 41 22.99 -6.73 26.40
N ASN A 42 22.92 -7.20 27.65
CA ASN A 42 21.76 -7.95 28.17
C ASN A 42 20.52 -7.08 28.40
N ILE A 43 20.69 -5.77 28.51
CA ILE A 43 19.64 -4.81 28.82
C ILE A 43 19.71 -3.66 27.82
N PHE A 44 18.57 -3.30 27.24
CA PHE A 44 18.49 -2.11 26.41
C PHE A 44 18.59 -0.85 27.27
N PRO A 45 19.64 -0.01 27.11
CA PRO A 45 19.90 1.09 28.04
C PRO A 45 18.74 2.07 28.12
N THR A 46 18.17 2.29 29.30
CA THR A 46 16.96 3.11 29.51
C THR A 46 17.08 4.51 28.93
N ARG A 47 18.27 5.15 29.05
CA ARG A 47 18.51 6.47 28.50
C ARG A 47 18.46 6.50 26.97
N LYS A 48 19.03 5.47 26.31
CA LYS A 48 18.95 5.29 24.85
C LYS A 48 17.50 5.02 24.42
N PHE A 49 16.79 4.18 25.18
CA PHE A 49 15.40 3.85 24.91
C PHE A 49 14.48 5.07 24.85
N HIS A 50 14.58 5.96 25.83
CA HIS A 50 13.77 7.20 25.85
C HIS A 50 14.12 8.12 24.69
N ARG A 51 15.40 8.34 24.42
CA ARG A 51 15.84 9.13 23.27
C ARG A 51 15.36 8.57 21.95
N TYR A 52 15.52 7.25 21.75
CA TYR A 52 15.12 6.60 20.52
C TYR A 52 13.61 6.62 20.29
N LYS A 53 12.80 6.60 21.33
CA LYS A 53 11.36 6.83 21.22
C LYS A 53 11.03 8.22 20.68
N GLU A 54 11.73 9.24 21.14
CA GLU A 54 11.55 10.63 20.66
C GLU A 54 12.02 10.77 19.21
N ASP A 55 13.16 10.17 18.88
CA ASP A 55 13.68 10.14 17.52
C ASP A 55 12.72 9.41 16.56
N ILE A 56 12.17 8.26 16.97
CA ILE A 56 11.18 7.48 16.21
C ILE A 56 9.90 8.30 16.00
N LEU A 57 9.42 9.00 17.01
CA LEU A 57 8.28 9.89 16.87
C LEU A 57 8.56 11.00 15.86
N THR A 58 9.74 11.61 15.93
CA THR A 58 10.12 12.73 15.06
C THR A 58 10.33 12.29 13.61
N LEU A 59 11.02 11.16 13.41
CA LEU A 59 11.40 10.66 12.08
C LEU A 59 10.26 9.94 11.38
N PHE A 60 9.53 9.11 12.11
CA PHE A 60 8.50 8.23 11.57
C PHE A 60 7.08 8.61 12.00
N GLY A 61 6.94 9.52 12.99
CA GLY A 61 5.67 9.89 13.61
C GLY A 61 5.02 8.74 14.38
N ILE A 62 5.77 7.69 14.73
CA ILE A 62 5.32 6.55 15.52
C ILE A 62 5.45 6.88 16.99
N ASN A 63 4.34 6.90 17.73
CA ASN A 63 4.32 7.25 19.14
C ASN A 63 4.33 5.99 20.03
N ILE A 64 5.50 5.67 20.59
CA ILE A 64 5.65 4.58 21.56
C ILE A 64 5.31 5.10 22.95
N ARG A 65 4.20 4.65 23.54
CA ARG A 65 3.73 5.02 24.87
C ARG A 65 3.94 3.92 25.91
N CYS A 66 3.91 4.33 27.18
CA CYS A 66 3.94 3.42 28.30
C CYS A 66 2.62 3.50 29.09
N ASN A 67 1.94 2.39 29.23
CA ASN A 67 0.88 2.25 30.21
C ASN A 67 1.52 2.01 31.59
N ARG A 68 1.69 3.09 32.38
CA ARG A 68 2.38 3.03 33.70
C ARG A 68 1.65 2.15 34.72
N LYS A 69 0.31 1.98 34.60
CA LYS A 69 -0.46 1.14 35.51
C LYS A 69 -0.26 -0.35 35.23
N ALA A 70 -0.20 -0.70 33.97
CA ALA A 70 -0.06 -2.09 33.51
C ALA A 70 1.40 -2.48 33.22
N GLY A 71 2.34 -1.53 33.20
CA GLY A 71 3.79 -1.79 33.09
C GLY A 71 4.27 -2.20 31.71
N TYR A 72 3.52 -1.85 30.63
CA TYR A 72 3.91 -2.22 29.27
C TYR A 72 4.02 -1.01 28.33
N TYR A 73 4.81 -1.19 27.26
CA TYR A 73 4.93 -0.28 26.15
C TYR A 73 4.06 -0.76 24.99
N TYR A 74 3.52 0.19 24.22
CA TYR A 74 2.68 -0.05 23.07
C TYR A 74 2.83 1.11 22.09
N ILE A 75 2.48 0.89 20.83
CA ILE A 75 2.38 1.96 19.84
C ILE A 75 0.99 2.57 19.96
N GLU A 76 0.91 3.89 20.17
CA GLU A 76 -0.35 4.60 20.24
C GLU A 76 -1.03 4.57 18.88
N GLY A 77 -2.30 4.10 18.83
CA GLY A 77 -3.00 3.86 17.57
C GLY A 77 -2.71 2.49 16.97
N ASP A 78 -2.40 1.47 17.78
CA ASP A 78 -2.13 0.10 17.33
C ASP A 78 -3.36 -0.53 16.67
N ASP A 79 -4.58 -0.20 17.08
CA ASP A 79 -5.82 -0.46 16.33
C ASP A 79 -5.89 0.37 15.03
N ASP A 80 -5.21 1.51 14.98
CA ASP A 80 -5.02 2.38 13.81
C ASP A 80 -3.71 2.08 13.06
N LEU A 81 -2.77 1.28 13.58
CA LEU A 81 -1.65 0.75 12.78
C LEU A 81 -2.15 -0.10 11.61
N GLN A 82 -3.34 -0.68 11.71
CA GLN A 82 -4.06 -1.22 10.56
C GLN A 82 -4.59 -0.11 9.62
N ARG A 83 -4.82 1.10 10.14
CA ARG A 83 -5.26 2.29 9.39
C ARG A 83 -4.12 3.25 9.10
N TRP A 84 -3.03 3.11 9.87
CA TRP A 84 -1.93 4.04 9.81
C TRP A 84 -1.11 3.80 8.57
N ASP A 85 -1.17 4.82 7.77
CA ASP A 85 -0.20 5.22 6.78
C ASP A 85 0.58 4.04 6.21
N ASP A 86 -0.03 3.36 5.23
CA ASP A 86 0.61 2.30 4.43
C ASP A 86 2.04 2.70 4.02
N MET A 87 2.28 4.01 3.86
CA MET A 87 3.58 4.55 3.53
C MET A 87 4.60 4.41 4.67
N ARG A 88 4.21 4.60 5.93
CA ARG A 88 5.13 4.43 7.08
C ARG A 88 5.45 2.97 7.30
N ARG A 89 4.45 2.10 7.18
CA ARG A 89 4.67 0.65 7.18
C ARG A 89 5.61 0.25 6.04
N TYR A 90 5.35 0.74 4.84
CA TYR A 90 6.19 0.48 3.67
C TYR A 90 7.64 0.95 3.90
N ILE A 91 7.83 2.16 4.43
CA ILE A 91 9.17 2.69 4.73
C ILE A 91 9.85 1.85 5.81
N VAL A 92 9.16 1.54 6.92
CA VAL A 92 9.71 0.69 7.99
C VAL A 92 10.07 -0.69 7.43
N THR A 93 9.17 -1.32 6.66
CA THR A 93 9.42 -2.62 6.02
C THR A 93 10.60 -2.56 5.04
N ALA A 94 10.68 -1.52 4.21
CA ALA A 94 11.78 -1.35 3.26
C ALA A 94 13.14 -1.15 3.96
N PHE A 95 13.15 -0.43 5.08
CA PHE A 95 14.37 -0.25 5.87
C PHE A 95 14.74 -1.49 6.68
N SER A 96 13.78 -2.20 7.28
CA SER A 96 14.02 -3.50 7.91
C SER A 96 14.63 -4.48 6.91
N PHE A 97 14.07 -4.52 5.71
CA PHE A 97 14.56 -5.36 4.64
C PHE A 97 15.97 -4.97 4.21
N LYS A 98 16.26 -3.69 4.03
CA LYS A 98 17.62 -3.21 3.74
C LYS A 98 18.60 -3.57 4.86
N ALA A 99 18.22 -3.40 6.14
CA ALA A 99 19.06 -3.77 7.27
C ALA A 99 19.39 -5.28 7.26
N THR A 100 18.40 -6.11 6.94
CA THR A 100 18.62 -7.57 6.79
C THR A 100 19.55 -7.88 5.62
N LEU A 101 19.46 -7.14 4.51
CA LEU A 101 20.36 -7.29 3.36
C LEU A 101 21.79 -6.84 3.67
N ASP A 102 21.94 -5.72 4.41
CA ASP A 102 23.26 -5.24 4.82
C ASP A 102 23.98 -6.24 5.78
N GLU A 103 23.20 -7.06 6.52
CA GLU A 103 23.73 -8.17 7.33
C GLU A 103 24.04 -9.43 6.52
N ALA A 104 23.47 -9.51 5.32
CA ALA A 104 23.59 -10.63 4.38
C ALA A 104 24.48 -10.27 3.17
N GLU A 105 25.54 -9.45 3.38
CA GLU A 105 26.47 -9.07 2.30
C GLU A 105 27.00 -10.29 1.51
N ASP A 106 27.13 -11.45 2.18
CA ASP A 106 27.56 -12.72 1.56
C ASP A 106 26.39 -13.46 0.84
N MET A 107 25.15 -12.93 0.84
CA MET A 107 23.95 -13.60 0.33
C MET A 107 23.27 -12.87 -0.84
N GLU A 108 23.92 -11.90 -1.47
CA GLU A 108 23.34 -11.16 -2.60
C GLU A 108 22.85 -12.09 -3.73
N ASP A 109 23.58 -13.19 -3.99
CA ASP A 109 23.20 -14.21 -4.98
C ASP A 109 22.02 -15.10 -4.54
N SER A 110 21.62 -15.03 -3.27
CA SER A 110 20.56 -15.87 -2.69
C SER A 110 19.21 -15.18 -2.61
N ILE A 111 19.13 -13.87 -2.91
CA ILE A 111 17.92 -13.06 -2.82
C ILE A 111 17.63 -12.47 -4.18
N LEU A 112 16.51 -12.88 -4.78
CA LEU A 112 16.07 -12.39 -6.08
C LEU A 112 15.03 -11.29 -5.91
N PHE A 113 15.29 -10.15 -6.55
CA PHE A 113 14.36 -9.02 -6.60
C PHE A 113 13.65 -8.99 -7.96
N GLU A 114 12.37 -8.67 -7.93
CA GLU A 114 11.64 -8.35 -9.16
C GLU A 114 12.04 -6.94 -9.61
N PRO A 115 12.60 -6.75 -10.82
CA PRO A 115 12.94 -5.43 -11.33
C PRO A 115 11.68 -4.69 -11.78
N ILE A 116 11.15 -3.82 -10.90
CA ILE A 116 9.96 -3.03 -11.21
C ILE A 116 10.36 -1.56 -11.46
N PRO A 117 9.97 -0.98 -12.62
CA PRO A 117 10.18 0.43 -12.88
C PRO A 117 9.36 1.27 -11.87
N ALA A 118 10.02 1.86 -10.90
CA ALA A 118 9.34 2.54 -9.81
C ALA A 118 9.24 4.08 -9.99
N GLY A 119 10.04 4.68 -10.90
CA GLY A 119 10.04 6.14 -11.11
C GLY A 119 10.53 6.94 -9.89
N THR A 120 11.37 6.33 -9.05
CA THR A 120 11.77 6.89 -7.74
C THR A 120 12.63 8.15 -7.82
N GLN A 121 13.27 8.43 -8.96
CA GLN A 121 14.11 9.59 -9.18
C GLN A 121 13.36 10.92 -8.99
N TYR A 122 12.05 10.96 -9.20
CA TYR A 122 11.23 12.16 -9.06
C TYR A 122 10.58 12.32 -7.68
N LEU A 123 10.62 11.31 -6.81
CA LEU A 123 9.91 11.31 -5.53
C LEU A 123 10.23 12.52 -4.66
N THR A 124 11.52 12.80 -4.44
CA THR A 124 11.95 13.91 -3.57
C THR A 124 11.46 15.26 -4.10
N THR A 125 11.53 15.46 -5.42
CA THR A 125 11.07 16.69 -6.07
C THR A 125 9.57 16.88 -5.91
N ILE A 126 8.78 15.82 -6.17
CA ILE A 126 7.32 15.84 -6.03
C ILE A 126 6.91 16.06 -4.57
N MET A 127 7.57 15.39 -3.61
CA MET A 127 7.28 15.58 -2.18
C MET A 127 7.53 17.03 -1.73
N ARG A 128 8.60 17.67 -2.22
CA ARG A 128 8.89 19.09 -1.96
C ARG A 128 7.80 19.99 -2.56
N ALA A 129 7.39 19.73 -3.81
CA ALA A 129 6.33 20.47 -4.50
C ALA A 129 4.98 20.36 -3.76
N ILE A 130 4.59 19.16 -3.31
CA ILE A 130 3.39 18.95 -2.50
C ILE A 130 3.45 19.77 -1.21
N ARG A 131 4.58 19.72 -0.49
CA ARG A 131 4.77 20.46 0.77
C ARG A 131 4.73 21.96 0.57
N ALA A 132 5.37 22.45 -0.49
CA ALA A 132 5.44 23.88 -0.83
C ALA A 132 4.19 24.36 -1.57
N ARG A 133 3.24 23.49 -1.93
CA ARG A 133 2.06 23.82 -2.74
C ARG A 133 2.41 24.41 -4.12
N LYS A 134 3.48 23.94 -4.73
CA LYS A 134 3.96 24.39 -6.05
C LYS A 134 3.53 23.43 -7.16
N GLN A 135 3.06 24.01 -8.27
CA GLN A 135 2.73 23.24 -9.48
C GLN A 135 3.99 22.66 -10.12
N LEU A 136 3.78 21.63 -10.90
CA LEU A 136 4.80 20.96 -11.70
C LEU A 136 4.49 21.14 -13.19
N LEU A 137 5.53 21.29 -13.99
CA LEU A 137 5.51 21.02 -15.42
C LEU A 137 6.03 19.61 -15.60
N ILE A 138 5.20 18.72 -16.17
CA ILE A 138 5.54 17.30 -16.37
C ILE A 138 5.47 16.99 -17.85
N THR A 139 6.56 16.48 -18.42
CA THR A 139 6.57 15.79 -19.71
C THR A 139 6.27 14.31 -19.47
N TYR A 140 5.16 13.82 -20.03
CA TYR A 140 4.64 12.49 -19.73
C TYR A 140 4.46 11.64 -20.98
N HIS A 141 4.95 10.39 -20.93
CA HIS A 141 4.80 9.43 -22.04
C HIS A 141 3.42 8.76 -22.00
N SER A 142 2.63 8.97 -23.04
CA SER A 142 1.32 8.34 -23.22
C SER A 142 1.44 7.03 -24.01
N TYR A 143 1.02 5.92 -23.39
CA TYR A 143 0.96 4.64 -24.10
C TYR A 143 -0.13 4.63 -25.19
N ASP A 144 -1.25 5.30 -24.96
CA ASP A 144 -2.36 5.34 -25.92
C ASP A 144 -1.99 6.08 -27.20
N ARG A 145 -1.20 7.17 -27.06
CA ARG A 145 -0.74 8.00 -28.19
C ARG A 145 0.63 7.64 -28.68
N ASN A 146 1.36 6.82 -27.92
CA ASN A 146 2.77 6.51 -28.14
C ASN A 146 3.63 7.76 -28.38
N SER A 147 3.39 8.80 -27.59
CA SER A 147 4.04 10.11 -27.70
C SER A 147 4.09 10.81 -26.36
N ASP A 148 5.05 11.72 -26.24
CA ASP A 148 5.21 12.57 -25.07
C ASP A 148 4.34 13.82 -25.19
N TYR A 149 3.90 14.33 -24.05
CA TYR A 149 3.18 15.59 -23.97
C TYR A 149 3.44 16.29 -22.64
N ASP A 150 3.37 17.61 -22.68
CA ASP A 150 3.55 18.46 -21.49
C ASP A 150 2.22 18.75 -20.83
N MET A 151 2.23 18.83 -19.49
CA MET A 151 1.09 19.25 -18.69
C MET A 151 1.51 20.02 -17.46
N PHE A 152 0.74 21.03 -17.09
CA PHE A 152 0.80 21.60 -15.74
C PHE A 152 0.05 20.69 -14.79
N PHE A 153 0.66 20.41 -13.65
CA PHE A 153 0.13 19.46 -12.70
C PHE A 153 0.18 20.01 -11.27
N SER A 154 -0.93 19.94 -10.58
CA SER A 154 -1.07 20.27 -9.16
C SER A 154 -1.02 18.99 -8.33
N PRO A 155 0.13 18.61 -7.73
CA PRO A 155 0.29 17.34 -7.04
C PRO A 155 -0.37 17.38 -5.66
N TYR A 156 -1.34 16.49 -5.42
CA TYR A 156 -2.06 16.39 -4.14
C TYR A 156 -1.43 15.37 -3.21
N CYS A 157 -1.12 14.17 -3.71
CA CYS A 157 -0.45 13.13 -2.94
C CYS A 157 0.32 12.16 -3.85
N LEU A 158 1.09 11.27 -3.22
CA LEU A 158 1.72 10.11 -3.84
C LEU A 158 0.98 8.83 -3.43
N ARG A 159 0.93 7.85 -4.33
CA ARG A 159 0.39 6.52 -4.08
C ARG A 159 1.36 5.44 -4.55
N VAL A 160 1.52 4.39 -3.75
CA VAL A 160 2.19 3.16 -4.15
C VAL A 160 1.14 2.11 -4.46
N PHE A 161 1.27 1.45 -5.60
CA PHE A 161 0.42 0.32 -5.97
C PHE A 161 1.23 -0.68 -6.80
N LYS A 162 1.22 -1.95 -6.40
CA LYS A 162 2.02 -3.02 -7.04
C LYS A 162 3.48 -2.59 -7.27
N GLN A 163 4.11 -2.06 -6.21
CA GLN A 163 5.49 -1.58 -6.15
C GLN A 163 5.83 -0.37 -7.05
N ARG A 164 4.88 0.15 -7.82
CA ARG A 164 5.06 1.36 -8.64
C ARG A 164 4.56 2.60 -7.92
N TRP A 165 5.22 3.72 -8.16
CA TRP A 165 4.84 5.01 -7.63
C TRP A 165 3.98 5.80 -8.61
N TYR A 166 3.00 6.48 -8.06
CA TYR A 166 2.07 7.32 -8.79
C TYR A 166 1.94 8.67 -8.10
N VAL A 167 1.84 9.74 -8.91
CA VAL A 167 1.43 11.05 -8.42
C VAL A 167 -0.06 11.25 -8.72
N VAL A 168 -0.76 11.79 -7.73
CA VAL A 168 -2.21 12.02 -7.77
C VAL A 168 -2.46 13.51 -7.65
N GLY A 169 -3.32 14.07 -8.50
CA GLY A 169 -3.60 15.49 -8.48
C GLY A 169 -4.43 15.93 -9.67
N GLU A 170 -4.45 17.23 -9.94
CA GLU A 170 -5.17 17.82 -11.07
C GLU A 170 -4.19 18.19 -12.19
N ALA A 171 -4.52 17.81 -13.41
CA ALA A 171 -3.74 18.11 -14.61
C ALA A 171 -4.45 19.14 -15.49
N SER A 172 -3.69 20.05 -16.10
CA SER A 172 -4.23 21.05 -17.05
C SER A 172 -4.94 20.42 -18.25
N THR A 173 -4.60 19.19 -18.59
CA THR A 173 -5.26 18.41 -19.66
C THR A 173 -6.65 17.90 -19.28
N HIS A 174 -7.00 17.90 -17.98
CA HIS A 174 -8.30 17.46 -17.44
C HIS A 174 -8.69 18.35 -16.24
N PRO A 175 -9.05 19.61 -16.48
CA PRO A 175 -9.37 20.56 -15.41
C PRO A 175 -10.55 20.08 -14.56
N GLY A 176 -10.41 20.20 -13.23
CA GLY A 176 -11.44 19.79 -12.27
C GLY A 176 -11.51 18.29 -11.99
N GLU A 177 -10.66 17.48 -12.62
CA GLU A 177 -10.63 16.04 -12.40
C GLU A 177 -9.33 15.61 -11.70
N ILE A 178 -9.47 14.76 -10.70
CA ILE A 178 -8.31 14.11 -10.09
C ILE A 178 -7.82 13.00 -11.00
N ARG A 179 -6.54 13.05 -11.34
CA ARG A 179 -5.87 12.09 -12.20
C ARG A 179 -4.69 11.42 -11.47
N VAL A 180 -4.33 10.24 -11.95
CA VAL A 180 -3.24 9.43 -11.42
C VAL A 180 -2.24 9.15 -12.53
N TYR A 181 -0.99 9.54 -12.31
CA TYR A 181 0.10 9.38 -13.27
C TYR A 181 1.23 8.54 -12.69
N ALA A 182 1.66 7.51 -13.43
CA ALA A 182 2.75 6.63 -13.03
C ALA A 182 4.10 7.35 -13.18
N LEU A 183 4.94 7.33 -12.14
CA LEU A 183 6.20 8.08 -12.15
C LEU A 183 7.26 7.52 -13.10
N ASP A 184 7.22 6.23 -13.39
CA ASP A 184 8.10 5.58 -14.37
C ASP A 184 7.82 5.98 -15.82
N ARG A 185 6.71 6.71 -16.06
CA ARG A 185 6.35 7.27 -17.38
C ARG A 185 6.60 8.78 -17.45
N VAL A 186 7.13 9.39 -16.40
CA VAL A 186 7.58 10.79 -16.42
C VAL A 186 8.92 10.85 -17.13
N VAL A 187 8.98 11.60 -18.22
CA VAL A 187 10.18 11.82 -19.03
C VAL A 187 11.00 12.96 -18.44
N ASP A 188 10.31 14.07 -18.08
CA ASP A 188 10.93 15.22 -17.44
C ASP A 188 9.97 15.90 -16.46
N LEU A 189 10.52 16.61 -15.46
CA LEU A 189 9.75 17.26 -14.40
C LEU A 189 10.44 18.51 -13.88
N HIS A 190 9.72 19.62 -13.90
CA HIS A 190 10.15 20.91 -13.34
C HIS A 190 9.18 21.45 -12.32
N VAL A 191 9.69 22.04 -11.23
CA VAL A 191 8.87 22.75 -10.23
C VAL A 191 8.67 24.18 -10.70
N LEU A 192 7.42 24.63 -10.69
CA LEU A 192 7.05 25.99 -11.07
C LEU A 192 6.88 26.89 -9.84
N ASP A 193 6.91 28.22 -10.06
CA ASP A 193 6.61 29.18 -9.01
C ASP A 193 5.12 29.33 -8.70
N ASN A 194 4.25 28.78 -9.55
CA ASN A 194 2.80 28.83 -9.42
C ASN A 194 2.33 28.01 -8.22
N ASP A 195 1.48 28.62 -7.40
CA ASP A 195 0.85 27.95 -6.27
C ASP A 195 -0.43 27.22 -6.69
N PHE A 196 -0.80 26.18 -5.93
CA PHE A 196 -2.08 25.50 -6.07
C PHE A 196 -2.72 25.23 -4.71
N ILE A 197 -4.02 24.96 -4.70
CA ILE A 197 -4.78 24.67 -3.49
C ILE A 197 -5.32 23.25 -3.59
N ILE A 198 -5.06 22.42 -2.57
CA ILE A 198 -5.74 21.14 -2.43
C ILE A 198 -7.14 21.40 -1.88
N PRO A 199 -8.20 20.90 -2.55
CA PRO A 199 -9.56 21.02 -2.02
C PRO A 199 -9.67 20.47 -0.60
N LYS A 200 -10.35 21.21 0.30
CA LYS A 200 -10.53 20.78 1.69
C LYS A 200 -11.26 19.43 1.83
N SER A 201 -12.06 19.07 0.84
CA SER A 201 -12.78 17.79 0.75
C SER A 201 -11.85 16.62 0.37
N PHE A 202 -10.67 16.88 -0.18
CA PHE A 202 -9.74 15.84 -0.59
C PHE A 202 -8.90 15.37 0.59
N THR A 203 -9.07 14.12 0.94
CA THR A 203 -8.21 13.39 1.88
C THR A 203 -7.79 12.10 1.17
N PRO A 204 -6.50 11.83 0.96
CA PRO A 204 -6.04 10.67 0.17
C PRO A 204 -6.66 9.34 0.63
N GLN A 205 -6.67 9.08 1.94
CA GLN A 205 -7.23 7.86 2.52
C GLN A 205 -8.72 7.70 2.21
N LYS A 206 -9.51 8.79 2.38
CA LYS A 206 -10.94 8.78 2.09
C LYS A 206 -11.19 8.68 0.58
N PHE A 207 -10.40 9.39 -0.24
CA PHE A 207 -10.54 9.38 -1.69
C PHE A 207 -10.33 7.98 -2.27
N PHE A 208 -9.28 7.28 -1.80
CA PHE A 208 -8.97 5.93 -2.28
C PHE A 208 -9.66 4.81 -1.48
N SER A 209 -10.54 5.17 -0.53
CA SER A 209 -11.17 4.18 0.35
C SER A 209 -11.95 3.10 -0.38
N ASP A 210 -12.50 3.44 -1.52
CA ASP A 210 -13.41 2.60 -2.28
C ASP A 210 -12.80 2.18 -3.63
N TYR A 211 -11.47 2.40 -3.80
CA TYR A 211 -10.71 2.01 -4.98
C TYR A 211 -9.65 0.98 -4.64
N TYR A 212 -9.60 -0.09 -5.42
CA TYR A 212 -8.57 -1.13 -5.29
C TYR A 212 -7.18 -0.63 -5.64
N GLY A 213 -7.04 0.07 -6.75
CA GLY A 213 -5.76 0.47 -7.30
C GLY A 213 -5.68 1.94 -7.68
N VAL A 214 -5.29 2.21 -8.91
CA VAL A 214 -4.97 3.55 -9.43
C VAL A 214 -5.91 4.05 -10.51
N PHE A 215 -6.77 3.19 -11.04
CA PHE A 215 -7.80 3.60 -11.99
C PHE A 215 -9.02 4.18 -11.25
N LEU A 216 -9.59 5.26 -11.82
CA LEU A 216 -10.70 6.01 -11.23
C LEU A 216 -11.93 6.04 -12.16
N ASN A 217 -12.06 5.05 -13.05
CA ASN A 217 -13.01 5.04 -14.16
C ASN A 217 -14.33 4.32 -13.84
N ALA A 218 -14.67 4.14 -12.57
CA ALA A 218 -15.92 3.53 -12.14
C ALA A 218 -16.35 4.07 -10.78
N GLU A 219 -17.65 4.06 -10.53
CA GLU A 219 -18.23 4.42 -9.24
C GLU A 219 -18.25 3.21 -8.30
N PRO A 220 -18.03 3.41 -6.98
CA PRO A 220 -18.14 2.35 -5.98
C PRO A 220 -19.54 1.74 -5.94
N CYS A 221 -19.59 0.42 -5.86
CA CYS A 221 -20.86 -0.31 -5.76
C CYS A 221 -20.71 -1.58 -4.90
N LEU A 222 -21.85 -2.14 -4.52
CA LEU A 222 -21.88 -3.45 -3.87
C LEU A 222 -21.58 -4.53 -4.89
N LEU A 223 -20.48 -5.24 -4.67
CA LEU A 223 -19.99 -6.29 -5.56
C LEU A 223 -19.99 -7.63 -4.81
N ARG A 224 -20.46 -8.69 -5.45
CA ARG A 224 -20.41 -10.06 -4.91
C ARG A 224 -19.73 -10.98 -5.90
N ILE A 225 -18.85 -11.80 -5.36
CA ILE A 225 -18.18 -12.85 -6.11
C ILE A 225 -18.41 -14.19 -5.41
N GLU A 226 -18.47 -15.22 -6.19
CA GLU A 226 -18.41 -16.60 -5.77
C GLU A 226 -17.05 -17.16 -6.11
N ALA A 227 -16.40 -17.81 -5.17
CA ALA A 227 -15.06 -18.36 -5.30
C ALA A 227 -15.06 -19.85 -4.93
N SER A 228 -14.27 -20.65 -5.66
CA SER A 228 -13.99 -22.02 -5.26
C SER A 228 -13.35 -22.07 -3.88
N GLN A 229 -13.36 -23.23 -3.22
CA GLN A 229 -12.67 -23.43 -1.94
C GLN A 229 -11.20 -23.02 -2.02
N ARG A 230 -10.54 -23.34 -3.13
CA ARG A 230 -9.13 -22.98 -3.36
C ARG A 230 -8.94 -21.48 -3.51
N ALA A 231 -9.72 -20.80 -4.34
CA ALA A 231 -9.64 -19.34 -4.50
C ALA A 231 -9.95 -18.61 -3.20
N ALA A 232 -10.90 -19.13 -2.41
CA ALA A 232 -11.24 -18.57 -1.11
C ALA A 232 -10.06 -18.54 -0.12
N LEU A 233 -9.17 -19.54 -0.14
CA LEU A 233 -7.97 -19.55 0.70
C LEU A 233 -7.05 -18.35 0.37
N PHE A 234 -6.86 -18.05 -0.92
CA PHE A 234 -6.05 -16.90 -1.35
C PHE A 234 -6.72 -15.57 -0.97
N LEU A 235 -8.04 -15.45 -1.16
CA LEU A 235 -8.80 -14.26 -0.81
C LEU A 235 -8.82 -13.98 0.70
N ARG A 236 -8.80 -15.03 1.53
CA ARG A 236 -8.67 -14.89 2.99
C ARG A 236 -7.28 -14.50 3.42
N SER A 237 -6.24 -15.08 2.78
CA SER A 237 -4.84 -14.78 3.13
C SER A 237 -4.40 -13.39 2.68
N LEU A 238 -4.91 -12.90 1.55
CA LEU A 238 -4.63 -11.59 1.00
C LEU A 238 -5.93 -10.97 0.47
N PRO A 239 -6.71 -10.29 1.33
CA PRO A 239 -7.94 -9.63 0.93
C PRO A 239 -7.71 -8.61 -0.19
N LEU A 240 -8.56 -8.65 -1.24
CA LEU A 240 -8.43 -7.72 -2.36
C LEU A 240 -8.75 -6.29 -1.98
N HIS A 241 -9.64 -6.11 -1.03
CA HIS A 241 -10.04 -4.78 -0.56
C HIS A 241 -10.41 -4.84 0.92
N ARG A 242 -10.22 -3.73 1.65
CA ARG A 242 -10.55 -3.63 3.08
C ARG A 242 -12.02 -3.90 3.41
N SER A 243 -12.92 -3.71 2.44
CA SER A 243 -14.36 -3.99 2.60
C SER A 243 -14.71 -5.46 2.34
N GLN A 244 -13.72 -6.34 2.07
CA GLN A 244 -13.98 -7.76 1.86
C GLN A 244 -14.69 -8.38 3.06
N ARG A 245 -15.84 -8.96 2.83
CA ARG A 245 -16.62 -9.70 3.81
C ARG A 245 -17.01 -11.07 3.22
N GLU A 246 -16.70 -12.12 3.92
CA GLU A 246 -17.18 -13.45 3.60
C GLU A 246 -18.63 -13.58 4.10
N LEU A 247 -19.53 -14.06 3.24
CA LEU A 247 -20.91 -14.29 3.61
C LEU A 247 -21.06 -15.63 4.33
N THR A 248 -21.92 -15.67 5.33
CA THR A 248 -22.33 -16.93 5.94
C THR A 248 -23.08 -17.82 4.94
N SER A 249 -23.14 -19.13 5.16
CA SER A 249 -23.85 -20.06 4.27
C SER A 249 -25.32 -19.68 4.07
N VAL A 250 -25.96 -19.10 5.09
CA VAL A 250 -27.35 -18.64 5.01
C VAL A 250 -27.47 -17.40 4.09
N GLU A 251 -26.56 -16.44 4.22
CA GLU A 251 -26.53 -15.26 3.35
C GLU A 251 -26.19 -15.64 1.90
N ALA A 252 -25.20 -16.54 1.74
CA ALA A 252 -24.73 -17.01 0.43
C ALA A 252 -25.81 -17.76 -0.36
N ALA A 253 -26.68 -18.52 0.31
CA ALA A 253 -27.75 -19.29 -0.34
C ALA A 253 -28.72 -18.43 -1.18
N ALA A 254 -28.81 -17.12 -0.91
CA ALA A 254 -29.59 -16.19 -1.72
C ALA A 254 -28.96 -15.88 -3.08
N PHE A 255 -27.67 -16.13 -3.26
CA PHE A 255 -26.87 -15.68 -4.43
C PHE A 255 -26.18 -16.83 -5.16
N SER A 256 -25.72 -17.85 -4.44
CA SER A 256 -25.01 -19.00 -4.99
C SER A 256 -25.94 -20.21 -5.13
N ARG A 257 -25.74 -20.99 -6.21
CA ARG A 257 -26.35 -22.32 -6.42
C ARG A 257 -25.40 -23.46 -6.11
N GLU A 258 -24.15 -23.13 -5.81
CA GLU A 258 -23.07 -24.08 -5.52
C GLU A 258 -22.71 -23.97 -4.02
N PRO A 259 -23.32 -24.81 -3.15
CA PRO A 259 -23.22 -24.66 -1.70
C PRO A 259 -21.80 -24.90 -1.16
N GLU A 260 -20.91 -25.53 -1.93
CA GLU A 260 -19.51 -25.73 -1.60
C GLU A 260 -18.66 -24.51 -1.85
N ASN A 261 -19.11 -23.56 -2.67
CA ASN A 261 -18.39 -22.34 -2.98
C ASN A 261 -18.61 -21.27 -1.90
N ILE A 262 -17.68 -20.36 -1.80
CA ILE A 262 -17.67 -19.27 -0.83
C ILE A 262 -18.06 -17.97 -1.53
N VAL A 263 -18.97 -17.21 -0.94
CA VAL A 263 -19.38 -15.90 -1.46
C VAL A 263 -18.73 -14.80 -0.65
N PHE A 264 -18.05 -13.89 -1.35
CA PHE A 264 -17.49 -12.67 -0.79
C PHE A 264 -18.25 -11.45 -1.29
N GLU A 265 -18.41 -10.49 -0.40
CA GLU A 265 -19.03 -9.20 -0.66
C GLU A 265 -18.02 -8.07 -0.48
N TYR A 266 -18.10 -7.09 -1.36
CA TYR A 266 -17.24 -5.90 -1.37
C TYR A 266 -18.09 -4.64 -1.58
N PHE A 267 -17.64 -3.52 -1.02
CA PHE A 267 -18.02 -2.19 -1.47
C PHE A 267 -16.79 -1.55 -2.10
N VAL A 268 -16.72 -1.52 -3.42
CA VAL A 268 -15.54 -1.11 -4.17
C VAL A 268 -15.93 -0.66 -5.58
N ALA A 269 -15.15 0.27 -6.14
CA ALA A 269 -15.28 0.64 -7.55
C ALA A 269 -14.76 -0.50 -8.45
N PRO A 270 -15.56 -1.04 -9.37
CA PRO A 270 -15.13 -2.08 -10.30
C PRO A 270 -14.29 -1.47 -11.44
N THR A 271 -13.16 -0.89 -11.07
CA THR A 271 -12.21 -0.29 -11.99
C THR A 271 -11.44 -1.33 -12.78
N PHE A 272 -10.74 -0.88 -13.84
CA PHE A 272 -9.98 -1.78 -14.71
C PHE A 272 -9.00 -2.68 -13.92
N ASP A 273 -8.25 -2.11 -13.00
CA ASP A 273 -7.26 -2.83 -12.19
C ASP A 273 -7.91 -3.83 -11.22
N PHE A 274 -9.09 -3.53 -10.67
CA PHE A 274 -9.85 -4.47 -9.85
C PHE A 274 -10.39 -5.63 -10.69
N ILE A 275 -10.98 -5.33 -11.85
CA ILE A 275 -11.47 -6.35 -12.80
C ILE A 275 -10.32 -7.24 -13.27
N GLN A 276 -9.16 -6.68 -13.58
CA GLN A 276 -7.95 -7.45 -13.91
C GLN A 276 -7.57 -8.40 -12.79
N GLN A 277 -7.66 -7.95 -11.54
CA GLN A 277 -7.35 -8.81 -10.39
C GLN A 277 -8.36 -9.96 -10.27
N LEU A 278 -9.65 -9.72 -10.49
CA LEU A 278 -10.64 -10.80 -10.52
C LEU A 278 -10.36 -11.83 -11.63
N ARG A 279 -9.94 -11.37 -12.81
CA ARG A 279 -9.59 -12.24 -13.95
C ARG A 279 -8.42 -13.18 -13.66
N THR A 280 -7.52 -12.84 -12.74
CA THR A 280 -6.38 -13.71 -12.39
C THR A 280 -6.81 -15.03 -11.77
N PHE A 281 -8.02 -15.10 -11.22
CA PHE A 281 -8.58 -16.34 -10.66
C PHE A 281 -9.18 -17.27 -11.72
N GLY A 282 -9.36 -16.79 -12.96
CA GLY A 282 -9.89 -17.62 -14.06
C GLY A 282 -11.26 -18.21 -13.74
N ALA A 283 -11.42 -19.51 -13.97
CA ALA A 283 -12.66 -20.23 -13.74
C ALA A 283 -12.98 -20.49 -12.26
N GLU A 284 -12.04 -20.19 -11.35
CA GLU A 284 -12.24 -20.39 -9.91
C GLU A 284 -13.04 -19.26 -9.23
N LEU A 285 -13.40 -18.21 -10.01
CA LEU A 285 -14.14 -17.07 -9.50
C LEU A 285 -15.25 -16.68 -10.49
N ARG A 286 -16.44 -16.39 -9.97
CA ARG A 286 -17.59 -15.88 -10.72
C ARG A 286 -18.14 -14.64 -10.07
N VAL A 287 -18.38 -13.59 -10.87
CA VAL A 287 -19.08 -12.40 -10.41
C VAL A 287 -20.57 -12.66 -10.36
N LEU A 288 -21.19 -12.40 -9.21
CA LEU A 288 -22.63 -12.56 -8.99
C LEU A 288 -23.36 -11.23 -9.11
N ALA A 289 -22.75 -10.16 -8.65
CA ALA A 289 -23.30 -8.80 -8.70
C ALA A 289 -22.16 -7.75 -8.81
N PRO A 290 -22.38 -6.60 -9.48
CA PRO A 290 -23.59 -6.27 -10.26
C PRO A 290 -23.69 -7.08 -11.57
N LEU A 291 -24.90 -7.23 -12.09
CA LEU A 291 -25.15 -7.99 -13.33
C LEU A 291 -24.40 -7.43 -14.54
N SER A 292 -24.19 -6.12 -14.60
CA SER A 292 -23.39 -5.48 -15.66
C SER A 292 -21.97 -6.03 -15.71
N LEU A 293 -21.31 -6.14 -14.55
CA LEU A 293 -19.97 -6.69 -14.44
C LEU A 293 -19.96 -8.21 -14.74
N ALA A 294 -20.96 -8.95 -14.23
CA ALA A 294 -21.07 -10.37 -14.53
C ALA A 294 -21.18 -10.63 -16.03
N LYS A 295 -22.00 -9.87 -16.75
CA LYS A 295 -22.13 -9.94 -18.22
C LYS A 295 -20.83 -9.57 -18.92
N GLN A 296 -20.14 -8.51 -18.46
CA GLN A 296 -18.84 -8.14 -19.01
C GLN A 296 -17.82 -9.28 -18.88
N MET A 297 -17.71 -9.87 -17.67
CA MET A 297 -16.82 -11.02 -17.45
C MET A 297 -17.17 -12.24 -18.31
N GLN A 298 -18.47 -12.49 -18.53
CA GLN A 298 -18.91 -13.53 -19.43
C GLN A 298 -18.50 -13.24 -20.88
N THR A 299 -18.75 -12.05 -21.37
CA THR A 299 -18.34 -11.64 -22.74
C THR A 299 -16.84 -11.74 -22.94
N ASP A 300 -16.04 -11.31 -21.94
CA ASP A 300 -14.60 -11.42 -21.98
C ASP A 300 -14.14 -12.90 -22.04
N ALA A 301 -14.80 -13.78 -21.30
CA ALA A 301 -14.50 -15.23 -21.35
C ALA A 301 -14.86 -15.86 -22.70
N GLU A 302 -16.00 -15.49 -23.30
CA GLU A 302 -16.40 -15.92 -24.64
C GLU A 302 -15.41 -15.46 -25.71
N GLN A 303 -14.95 -14.21 -25.64
CA GLN A 303 -13.92 -13.67 -26.51
C GLN A 303 -12.58 -14.38 -26.34
N LEU A 304 -12.21 -14.70 -25.10
CA LEU A 304 -11.01 -15.45 -24.80
C LEU A 304 -11.11 -16.87 -25.39
N LEU A 305 -12.23 -17.56 -25.17
CA LEU A 305 -12.48 -18.88 -25.75
C LEU A 305 -12.37 -18.86 -27.28
N ALA A 306 -12.96 -17.86 -27.93
CA ALA A 306 -12.91 -17.71 -29.38
C ALA A 306 -11.47 -17.57 -29.93
N ARG A 307 -10.53 -17.01 -29.13
CA ARG A 307 -9.11 -16.92 -29.52
C ARG A 307 -8.35 -18.25 -29.49
N TYR A 308 -8.86 -19.23 -28.73
CA TYR A 308 -8.28 -20.56 -28.61
C TYR A 308 -9.04 -21.62 -29.46
N ALA A 309 -10.16 -21.25 -30.07
CA ALA A 309 -10.96 -22.15 -30.90
C ALA A 309 -10.48 -22.27 -32.37
N ASN A 310 -9.33 -21.67 -32.71
CA ASN A 310 -8.72 -21.73 -34.05
C ASN A 310 -7.64 -22.80 -34.14
#